data_23dfa8d7fd98b6c280baeb0cbb059a92
#
_entry.id   23dfa8d7fd98b6c280baeb0cbb059a92
#
_cell.length_a   1.000
_cell.length_b   1.000
_cell.length_c   1.000
_cell.angle_alpha   90.00
_cell.angle_beta   90.00
_cell.angle_gamma   90.00
#
_symmetry.space_group_name_H-M   'P 1'
#
loop_
_entity.id
_entity.type
_entity.pdbx_description
1 polymer ?
#
loop_
_entity_poly.entity_id
_entity_poly.type
_entity_poly.pdbx_seq_one_letter_code
_entity_poly.pdbx_strand_id
1 'polypeptide(L)'
;MIDPILWNGWHPIARSSDLKPGTILRSRLLDTDIVLWQGENTNAVAWEDRCPHRSVKLSGGKIFENTLVCPYHGLAYNPEGQCVKVPAHPNYTPPKQACVKSFSVEERYGVVFVSLGSPSQPIAPFPEWDDPSYRTYLSGGHYCRCSGLRAIENFLDVAHLPFVHAGILGEPDKAVIEDYEVTSIDTGIYMKDIKIWQPDPDGTGRGGVAAYDYWTIRPLTVALRKQRANGQTMVLLYCVTPVSEEECIGWMWGTLNYAHDIPEEVMVAFQDEVILQDVDNLESHNPKRLPLDLQAEFHLPSDRASLGYRKWLKQLGVTYGAIP
;
A
#
# COMPACT_ATOMS: atom_id res chain seq x y z
N MET A 1 9.65 -16.17 10.73
CA MET A 1 9.53 -14.91 11.51
C MET A 1 9.45 -13.79 10.48
N ILE A 2 8.49 -12.89 10.59
CA ILE A 2 8.33 -11.80 9.63
C ILE A 2 9.49 -10.81 9.77
N ASP A 3 9.96 -10.29 8.66
CA ASP A 3 11.12 -9.38 8.61
C ASP A 3 10.85 -8.11 9.43
N PRO A 4 11.77 -7.67 10.30
CA PRO A 4 11.58 -6.50 11.15
C PRO A 4 11.25 -5.22 10.38
N ILE A 5 11.79 -5.05 9.17
CA ILE A 5 11.54 -3.88 8.32
C ILE A 5 10.08 -3.80 7.86
N LEU A 6 9.43 -4.95 7.62
CA LEU A 6 8.01 -5.02 7.27
C LEU A 6 7.14 -4.96 8.52
N TRP A 7 7.52 -5.69 9.60
CA TRP A 7 6.77 -5.73 10.85
C TRP A 7 6.65 -4.35 11.53
N ASN A 8 7.74 -3.57 11.51
CA ASN A 8 7.79 -2.21 12.07
C ASN A 8 7.44 -1.13 11.04
N GLY A 9 7.10 -1.51 9.80
CA GLY A 9 6.69 -0.57 8.76
C GLY A 9 5.24 -0.08 8.95
N TRP A 10 4.93 1.06 8.37
CA TRP A 10 3.56 1.56 8.22
C TRP A 10 2.94 1.00 6.95
N HIS A 11 1.74 0.42 7.08
CA HIS A 11 0.99 -0.15 5.97
C HIS A 11 -0.42 0.47 5.91
N PRO A 12 -0.89 0.90 4.74
CA PRO A 12 -2.25 1.41 4.56
C PRO A 12 -3.26 0.26 4.73
N ILE A 13 -4.33 0.45 5.51
CA ILE A 13 -5.27 -0.63 5.84
C ILE A 13 -6.69 -0.34 5.39
N ALA A 14 -7.16 0.90 5.52
CA ALA A 14 -8.53 1.29 5.18
C ALA A 14 -8.56 2.77 4.79
N ARG A 15 -9.54 3.18 3.99
CA ARG A 15 -9.81 4.61 3.82
C ARG A 15 -10.27 5.21 5.14
N SER A 16 -9.80 6.42 5.48
CA SER A 16 -10.29 7.14 6.67
C SER A 16 -11.80 7.38 6.60
N SER A 17 -12.36 7.54 5.41
CA SER A 17 -13.81 7.69 5.19
C SER A 17 -14.63 6.47 5.59
N ASP A 18 -14.03 5.27 5.61
CA ASP A 18 -14.71 4.02 5.94
C ASP A 18 -14.69 3.73 7.45
N LEU A 19 -13.76 4.34 8.19
CA LEU A 19 -13.64 4.21 9.63
C LEU A 19 -14.24 5.45 10.32
N LYS A 20 -15.55 5.40 10.58
CA LYS A 20 -16.30 6.46 11.28
C LYS A 20 -16.60 6.06 12.71
N PRO A 21 -16.95 7.03 13.61
CA PRO A 21 -17.45 6.70 14.93
C PRO A 21 -18.56 5.64 14.89
N GLY A 22 -18.42 4.60 15.72
CA GLY A 22 -19.34 3.45 15.73
C GLY A 22 -19.02 2.35 14.72
N THR A 23 -17.96 2.48 13.92
CA THR A 23 -17.59 1.49 12.89
C THR A 23 -16.57 0.49 13.39
N ILE A 24 -16.72 -0.77 12.96
CA ILE A 24 -15.75 -1.86 13.13
C ILE A 24 -15.42 -2.41 11.75
N LEU A 25 -14.13 -2.42 11.39
CA LEU A 25 -13.62 -2.97 10.13
C LEU A 25 -12.72 -4.16 10.40
N ARG A 26 -12.79 -5.17 9.53
CA ARG A 26 -11.83 -6.29 9.50
C ARG A 26 -10.77 -6.02 8.48
N SER A 27 -9.55 -6.41 8.81
CA SER A 27 -8.46 -6.43 7.86
C SER A 27 -7.47 -7.53 8.19
N ARG A 28 -6.45 -7.69 7.34
CA ARG A 28 -5.34 -8.59 7.57
C ARG A 28 -4.05 -7.94 7.08
N LEU A 29 -3.00 -8.05 7.87
CA LEU A 29 -1.68 -7.51 7.57
C LEU A 29 -0.62 -8.52 8.01
N LEU A 30 0.27 -8.92 7.09
CA LEU A 30 1.38 -9.83 7.38
C LEU A 30 0.87 -11.09 8.13
N ASP A 31 -0.15 -11.76 7.58
CA ASP A 31 -0.83 -12.93 8.17
C ASP A 31 -1.49 -12.70 9.55
N THR A 32 -1.51 -11.48 10.04
CA THR A 32 -2.17 -11.11 11.30
C THR A 32 -3.56 -10.55 11.03
N ASP A 33 -4.60 -11.19 11.58
CA ASP A 33 -5.96 -10.64 11.54
C ASP A 33 -6.04 -9.39 12.42
N ILE A 34 -6.57 -8.31 11.87
CA ILE A 34 -6.68 -7.00 12.52
C ILE A 34 -8.15 -6.59 12.60
N VAL A 35 -8.53 -6.00 13.71
CA VAL A 35 -9.76 -5.20 13.83
C VAL A 35 -9.40 -3.73 13.98
N LEU A 36 -9.92 -2.90 13.08
CA LEU A 36 -9.96 -1.44 13.22
C LEU A 36 -11.31 -1.05 13.78
N TRP A 37 -11.35 -0.13 14.72
CA TRP A 37 -12.60 0.40 15.24
C TRP A 37 -12.44 1.83 15.75
N GLN A 38 -13.55 2.55 15.84
CA GLN A 38 -13.57 3.90 16.37
C GLN A 38 -14.82 4.07 17.24
N GLY A 39 -14.63 4.47 18.49
CA GLY A 39 -15.72 4.89 19.37
C GLY A 39 -16.18 6.31 19.02
N GLU A 40 -17.27 6.77 19.64
CA GLU A 40 -17.85 8.10 19.36
C GLU A 40 -16.89 9.26 19.67
N ASN A 41 -16.05 9.09 20.72
CA ASN A 41 -15.12 10.11 21.19
C ASN A 41 -13.66 9.58 21.24
N THR A 42 -13.30 8.63 20.37
CA THR A 42 -11.94 8.07 20.32
C THR A 42 -11.34 8.29 18.94
N ASN A 43 -10.02 8.26 18.87
CA ASN A 43 -9.31 8.11 17.60
C ASN A 43 -9.47 6.68 17.08
N ALA A 44 -9.02 6.44 15.86
CA ALA A 44 -8.90 5.10 15.28
C ALA A 44 -8.07 4.18 16.19
N VAL A 45 -8.52 2.95 16.38
CA VAL A 45 -7.85 1.92 17.19
C VAL A 45 -7.63 0.69 16.32
N ALA A 46 -6.43 0.10 16.37
CA ALA A 46 -6.11 -1.15 15.72
C ALA A 46 -5.66 -2.20 16.73
N TRP A 47 -6.29 -3.36 16.68
CA TRP A 47 -5.99 -4.49 17.54
C TRP A 47 -5.81 -5.78 16.76
N GLU A 48 -5.12 -6.77 17.36
CA GLU A 48 -5.25 -8.16 16.94
C GLU A 48 -6.74 -8.56 17.05
N ASP A 49 -7.31 -9.07 15.97
CA ASP A 49 -8.74 -9.46 15.94
C ASP A 49 -8.98 -10.75 16.74
N ARG A 50 -8.67 -10.68 18.03
CA ARG A 50 -8.70 -11.82 18.93
C ARG A 50 -9.01 -11.42 20.36
N CYS A 51 -10.11 -11.93 20.88
CA CYS A 51 -10.47 -11.75 22.29
C CYS A 51 -9.53 -12.58 23.20
N PRO A 52 -8.85 -11.97 24.18
CA PRO A 52 -7.93 -12.68 25.07
C PRO A 52 -8.58 -13.76 25.94
N HIS A 53 -9.93 -13.74 26.08
CA HIS A 53 -10.63 -14.73 26.88
C HIS A 53 -10.70 -16.11 26.20
N ARG A 54 -11.27 -16.19 24.98
CA ARG A 54 -11.50 -17.47 24.26
C ARG A 54 -11.21 -17.37 22.76
N SER A 55 -10.38 -16.43 22.35
CA SER A 55 -9.84 -16.28 21.00
C SER A 55 -10.86 -16.09 19.87
N VAL A 56 -12.10 -15.67 20.19
CA VAL A 56 -13.07 -15.29 19.15
C VAL A 56 -12.70 -13.95 18.54
N LYS A 57 -13.11 -13.71 17.31
CA LYS A 57 -12.87 -12.45 16.61
C LYS A 57 -13.66 -11.32 17.26
N LEU A 58 -12.96 -10.23 17.60
CA LEU A 58 -13.56 -9.02 18.17
C LEU A 58 -14.31 -8.21 17.11
N SER A 59 -13.94 -8.35 15.85
CA SER A 59 -14.60 -7.69 14.72
C SER A 59 -16.06 -8.12 14.51
N GLY A 60 -16.52 -9.22 15.14
CA GLY A 60 -17.93 -9.62 15.20
C GLY A 60 -18.70 -8.97 16.34
N GLY A 61 -18.06 -8.11 17.13
CA GLY A 61 -18.63 -7.44 18.28
C GLY A 61 -19.41 -6.18 17.95
N LYS A 62 -19.58 -5.32 18.94
CA LYS A 62 -20.24 -4.01 18.80
C LYS A 62 -19.54 -2.97 19.64
N ILE A 63 -19.66 -1.71 19.25
CA ILE A 63 -19.17 -0.57 20.03
C ILE A 63 -20.29 -0.12 20.96
N PHE A 64 -19.94 0.12 22.22
CA PHE A 64 -20.83 0.68 23.23
C PHE A 64 -20.00 1.55 24.19
N GLU A 65 -20.40 2.79 24.42
CA GLU A 65 -19.75 3.75 25.33
C GLU A 65 -18.22 3.80 25.17
N ASN A 66 -17.74 3.96 23.93
CA ASN A 66 -16.32 3.98 23.59
C ASN A 66 -15.55 2.69 23.96
N THR A 67 -16.24 1.57 24.10
CA THR A 67 -15.64 0.24 24.26
C THR A 67 -16.05 -0.68 23.13
N LEU A 68 -15.16 -1.60 22.77
CA LEU A 68 -15.50 -2.71 21.88
C LEU A 68 -15.94 -3.90 22.74
N VAL A 69 -17.17 -4.35 22.52
CA VAL A 69 -17.81 -5.45 23.26
C VAL A 69 -17.68 -6.75 22.47
N CYS A 70 -17.01 -7.75 23.09
CA CYS A 70 -16.83 -9.06 22.51
C CYS A 70 -18.18 -9.77 22.27
N PRO A 71 -18.39 -10.38 21.09
CA PRO A 71 -19.69 -10.97 20.73
C PRO A 71 -20.02 -12.25 21.52
N TYR A 72 -19.01 -12.87 22.15
CA TYR A 72 -19.20 -14.18 22.80
C TYR A 72 -19.73 -14.07 24.23
N HIS A 73 -19.03 -13.34 25.10
CA HIS A 73 -19.42 -13.23 26.53
C HIS A 73 -19.67 -11.78 26.98
N GLY A 74 -19.72 -10.82 26.05
CA GLY A 74 -19.99 -9.42 26.36
C GLY A 74 -18.89 -8.70 27.12
N LEU A 75 -17.66 -9.25 27.17
CA LEU A 75 -16.50 -8.56 27.73
C LEU A 75 -16.27 -7.26 26.98
N ALA A 76 -16.18 -6.13 27.69
CA ALA A 76 -15.93 -4.83 27.07
C ALA A 76 -14.47 -4.40 27.28
N TYR A 77 -13.87 -3.90 26.21
CA TYR A 77 -12.48 -3.45 26.19
C TYR A 77 -12.43 -1.97 25.83
N ASN A 78 -11.66 -1.17 26.59
CA ASN A 78 -11.44 0.24 26.31
C ASN A 78 -10.40 0.42 25.17
N PRO A 79 -10.18 1.65 24.63
CA PRO A 79 -9.27 1.88 23.53
C PRO A 79 -7.82 1.41 23.78
N GLU A 80 -7.37 1.35 25.03
CA GLU A 80 -6.08 0.84 25.45
C GLU A 80 -6.02 -0.71 25.43
N GLY A 81 -7.14 -1.37 25.06
CA GLY A 81 -7.26 -2.83 24.99
C GLY A 81 -7.58 -3.50 26.33
N GLN A 82 -7.66 -2.74 27.45
CA GLN A 82 -7.91 -3.30 28.78
C GLN A 82 -9.36 -3.72 28.92
N CYS A 83 -9.61 -4.93 29.44
CA CYS A 83 -10.96 -5.36 29.82
C CYS A 83 -11.48 -4.51 30.99
N VAL A 84 -12.61 -3.84 30.78
CA VAL A 84 -13.23 -2.94 31.77
C VAL A 84 -14.57 -3.43 32.28
N LYS A 85 -15.15 -4.47 31.64
CA LYS A 85 -16.45 -5.04 32.05
C LYS A 85 -16.51 -6.54 31.79
N VAL A 86 -16.95 -7.27 32.81
CA VAL A 86 -17.23 -8.72 32.76
C VAL A 86 -18.67 -8.94 33.17
N PRO A 87 -19.66 -9.04 32.22
CA PRO A 87 -21.08 -9.06 32.55
C PRO A 87 -21.50 -10.22 33.50
N ALA A 88 -20.89 -11.39 33.37
CA ALA A 88 -21.15 -12.55 34.20
C ALA A 88 -20.70 -12.36 35.67
N HIS A 89 -19.78 -11.42 35.92
CA HIS A 89 -19.22 -11.14 37.24
C HIS A 89 -19.07 -9.64 37.44
N PRO A 90 -20.18 -8.87 37.72
CA PRO A 90 -20.13 -7.41 37.73
C PRO A 90 -19.18 -6.79 38.75
N ASN A 91 -18.86 -7.50 39.84
CA ASN A 91 -17.94 -7.05 40.88
C ASN A 91 -16.51 -7.57 40.71
N TYR A 92 -16.23 -8.30 39.62
CA TYR A 92 -14.89 -8.81 39.33
C TYR A 92 -14.05 -7.77 38.63
N THR A 93 -12.85 -7.52 39.15
CA THR A 93 -11.85 -6.68 38.51
C THR A 93 -10.99 -7.54 37.60
N PRO A 94 -11.05 -7.33 36.25
CA PRO A 94 -10.21 -8.08 35.35
C PRO A 94 -8.72 -7.85 35.61
N PRO A 95 -7.88 -8.90 35.52
CA PRO A 95 -6.43 -8.73 35.68
C PRO A 95 -5.84 -7.97 34.50
N LYS A 96 -4.64 -7.37 34.68
CA LYS A 96 -3.96 -6.61 33.61
C LYS A 96 -3.68 -7.44 32.34
N GLN A 97 -3.56 -8.76 32.47
CA GLN A 97 -3.38 -9.68 31.34
C GLN A 97 -4.67 -9.83 30.48
N ALA A 98 -5.83 -9.44 30.99
CA ALA A 98 -7.08 -9.37 30.22
C ALA A 98 -7.03 -8.12 29.31
N CYS A 99 -6.06 -8.09 28.41
CA CYS A 99 -5.79 -6.98 27.52
C CYS A 99 -5.65 -7.49 26.07
N VAL A 100 -6.29 -6.79 25.13
CA VAL A 100 -6.16 -7.06 23.70
C VAL A 100 -4.82 -6.48 23.22
N LYS A 101 -4.13 -7.20 22.35
CA LYS A 101 -2.89 -6.71 21.76
C LYS A 101 -3.21 -5.56 20.81
N SER A 102 -2.66 -4.38 21.08
CA SER A 102 -2.84 -3.15 20.30
C SER A 102 -1.67 -2.94 19.34
N PHE A 103 -1.96 -2.26 18.23
CA PHE A 103 -1.01 -1.87 17.21
C PHE A 103 -0.96 -0.35 17.07
N SER A 104 0.15 0.17 16.54
CA SER A 104 0.30 1.58 16.22
C SER A 104 -0.61 1.97 15.05
N VAL A 105 -1.32 3.09 15.18
CA VAL A 105 -2.25 3.63 14.17
C VAL A 105 -1.93 5.09 13.92
N GLU A 106 -1.96 5.49 12.66
CA GLU A 106 -1.85 6.87 12.23
C GLU A 106 -2.73 7.10 11.00
N GLU A 107 -3.46 8.21 10.96
CA GLU A 107 -4.23 8.63 9.79
C GLU A 107 -3.43 9.67 8.99
N ARG A 108 -3.19 9.37 7.72
CA ARG A 108 -2.49 10.25 6.79
C ARG A 108 -2.98 10.03 5.37
N TYR A 109 -2.99 11.08 4.56
CA TYR A 109 -3.34 11.01 3.14
C TYR A 109 -4.71 10.35 2.86
N GLY A 110 -5.69 10.53 3.78
CA GLY A 110 -7.03 9.94 3.66
C GLY A 110 -7.10 8.43 3.94
N VAL A 111 -6.06 7.85 4.55
CA VAL A 111 -5.98 6.42 4.87
C VAL A 111 -5.51 6.19 6.29
N VAL A 112 -6.03 5.14 6.91
CA VAL A 112 -5.58 4.61 8.20
C VAL A 112 -4.42 3.67 7.98
N PHE A 113 -3.25 4.03 8.50
CA PHE A 113 -2.04 3.20 8.50
C PHE A 113 -1.88 2.46 9.82
N VAL A 114 -1.39 1.23 9.74
CA VAL A 114 -1.09 0.39 10.91
C VAL A 114 0.34 -0.13 10.82
N SER A 115 1.01 -0.20 11.97
CA SER A 115 2.26 -0.94 12.15
C SER A 115 2.07 -2.01 13.24
N LEU A 116 2.44 -3.26 12.94
CA LEU A 116 2.33 -4.39 13.87
C LEU A 116 3.40 -4.37 14.97
N GLY A 117 4.47 -3.60 14.77
CA GLY A 117 5.59 -3.46 15.67
C GLY A 117 5.74 -2.05 16.24
N SER A 118 6.99 -1.63 16.42
CA SER A 118 7.36 -0.30 16.90
C SER A 118 7.97 0.49 15.73
N PRO A 119 7.21 1.33 15.03
CA PRO A 119 7.71 2.06 13.88
C PRO A 119 8.80 3.06 14.31
N SER A 120 9.97 2.93 13.71
CA SER A 120 11.10 3.85 13.93
C SER A 120 11.15 5.00 12.93
N GLN A 121 10.32 4.94 11.89
CA GLN A 121 10.24 5.94 10.83
C GLN A 121 8.78 6.36 10.62
N PRO A 122 8.54 7.63 10.22
CA PRO A 122 7.19 8.10 9.90
C PRO A 122 6.62 7.38 8.68
N ILE A 123 5.33 7.57 8.42
CA ILE A 123 4.70 7.22 7.15
C ILE A 123 5.51 7.84 6.01
N ALA A 124 5.58 7.15 4.87
CA ALA A 124 6.34 7.61 3.71
C ALA A 124 5.99 9.06 3.34
N PRO A 125 6.98 9.94 3.18
CA PRO A 125 6.71 11.33 2.86
C PRO A 125 6.15 11.46 1.44
N PHE A 126 5.14 12.32 1.32
CA PHE A 126 4.54 12.70 0.04
C PHE A 126 4.26 14.19 0.05
N PRO A 127 5.30 15.03 -0.15
CA PRO A 127 5.21 16.47 0.08
C PRO A 127 4.21 17.17 -0.84
N GLU A 128 4.02 16.67 -2.07
CA GLU A 128 3.07 17.22 -3.02
C GLU A 128 1.61 17.08 -2.56
N TRP A 129 1.33 16.16 -1.62
CA TRP A 129 -0.01 16.02 -1.02
C TRP A 129 -0.40 17.21 -0.15
N ASP A 130 0.56 17.80 0.53
CA ASP A 130 0.36 18.94 1.42
C ASP A 130 0.58 20.30 0.71
N ASP A 131 1.00 20.31 -0.56
CA ASP A 131 1.20 21.50 -1.37
C ASP A 131 -0.12 21.96 -2.01
N PRO A 132 -0.64 23.16 -1.66
CA PRO A 132 -1.91 23.65 -2.19
C PRO A 132 -1.91 23.94 -3.70
N SER A 133 -0.75 23.95 -4.35
CA SER A 133 -0.66 24.07 -5.81
C SER A 133 -0.96 22.77 -6.54
N TYR A 134 -1.00 21.64 -5.81
CA TYR A 134 -1.38 20.35 -6.34
C TYR A 134 -2.81 20.00 -5.93
N ARG A 135 -3.53 19.41 -6.85
CA ARG A 135 -4.73 18.65 -6.55
C ARG A 135 -4.33 17.22 -6.21
N THR A 136 -5.13 16.57 -5.38
CA THR A 136 -4.86 15.21 -4.88
C THR A 136 -6.02 14.28 -5.20
N TYR A 137 -5.74 12.99 -5.34
CA TYR A 137 -6.76 11.94 -5.40
C TYR A 137 -6.20 10.63 -4.82
N LEU A 138 -7.10 9.76 -4.38
CA LEU A 138 -6.78 8.43 -3.85
C LEU A 138 -7.55 7.37 -4.63
N SER A 139 -6.83 6.55 -5.38
CA SER A 139 -7.27 5.26 -5.93
C SER A 139 -6.72 4.15 -5.05
N GLY A 140 -7.49 3.11 -4.77
CA GLY A 140 -6.91 2.03 -3.95
C GLY A 140 -7.92 1.18 -3.21
N GLY A 141 -7.36 0.20 -2.51
CA GLY A 141 -8.09 -0.94 -2.01
C GLY A 141 -8.13 -2.06 -3.06
N HIS A 142 -7.22 -2.06 -4.04
CA HIS A 142 -7.17 -3.07 -5.11
C HIS A 142 -6.52 -4.35 -4.59
N TYR A 143 -7.33 -5.36 -4.35
CA TYR A 143 -6.86 -6.67 -3.93
C TYR A 143 -6.27 -7.44 -5.10
N CYS A 144 -5.13 -8.11 -4.86
CA CYS A 144 -4.44 -8.93 -5.84
C CYS A 144 -3.84 -10.18 -5.17
N ARG A 145 -3.96 -11.33 -5.83
CA ARG A 145 -3.42 -12.63 -5.39
C ARG A 145 -1.99 -12.83 -5.87
N CYS A 146 -1.13 -11.88 -5.52
CA CYS A 146 0.32 -11.96 -5.69
C CYS A 146 1.01 -11.37 -4.46
N SER A 147 2.31 -11.63 -4.31
CA SER A 147 3.10 -10.98 -3.25
C SER A 147 3.15 -9.48 -3.47
N GLY A 148 3.11 -8.71 -2.38
CA GLY A 148 3.25 -7.25 -2.47
C GLY A 148 4.57 -6.81 -3.13
N LEU A 149 5.63 -7.62 -3.03
CA LEU A 149 6.90 -7.34 -3.68
C LEU A 149 6.82 -7.50 -5.21
N ARG A 150 6.01 -8.44 -5.73
CA ARG A 150 5.71 -8.53 -7.16
C ARG A 150 4.95 -7.32 -7.67
N ALA A 151 3.96 -6.84 -6.89
CA ALA A 151 3.23 -5.62 -7.25
C ALA A 151 4.13 -4.38 -7.32
N ILE A 152 5.12 -4.26 -6.42
CA ILE A 152 6.12 -3.19 -6.49
C ILE A 152 7.06 -3.38 -7.69
N GLU A 153 7.51 -4.60 -7.97
CA GLU A 153 8.35 -4.87 -9.14
C GLU A 153 7.62 -4.51 -10.44
N ASN A 154 6.33 -4.86 -10.56
CA ASN A 154 5.49 -4.47 -11.70
C ASN A 154 5.40 -2.95 -11.87
N PHE A 155 5.20 -2.20 -10.79
CA PHE A 155 5.17 -0.75 -10.85
C PHE A 155 6.52 -0.14 -11.31
N LEU A 156 7.65 -0.78 -11.01
CA LEU A 156 8.99 -0.35 -11.43
C LEU A 156 9.35 -0.81 -12.84
N ASP A 157 8.63 -1.76 -13.41
CA ASP A 157 8.82 -2.21 -14.78
C ASP A 157 8.18 -1.23 -15.76
N VAL A 158 8.93 -0.82 -16.77
CA VAL A 158 8.43 0.11 -17.80
C VAL A 158 8.19 -0.58 -19.15
N ALA A 159 8.67 -1.81 -19.31
CA ALA A 159 8.61 -2.52 -20.58
C ALA A 159 7.23 -3.17 -20.84
N HIS A 160 6.42 -3.38 -19.79
CA HIS A 160 5.06 -3.90 -19.94
C HIS A 160 4.05 -2.84 -20.44
N LEU A 161 4.32 -1.55 -20.24
CA LEU A 161 3.36 -0.47 -20.53
C LEU A 161 2.81 -0.49 -21.95
N PRO A 162 3.59 -0.74 -23.02
CA PRO A 162 3.08 -0.80 -24.38
C PRO A 162 2.15 -1.99 -24.68
N PHE A 163 2.17 -3.02 -23.82
CA PHE A 163 1.41 -4.25 -24.02
C PHE A 163 0.21 -4.36 -23.08
N VAL A 164 0.43 -4.20 -21.79
CA VAL A 164 -0.61 -4.31 -20.76
C VAL A 164 -1.53 -3.07 -20.79
N HIS A 165 -0.94 -1.89 -20.99
CA HIS A 165 -1.65 -0.62 -21.05
C HIS A 165 -1.67 -0.03 -22.47
N ALA A 166 -1.79 -0.91 -23.48
CA ALA A 166 -1.84 -0.49 -24.88
C ALA A 166 -2.99 0.51 -25.11
N GLY A 167 -2.72 1.57 -25.87
CA GLY A 167 -3.68 2.66 -26.12
C GLY A 167 -3.79 3.69 -25.00
N ILE A 168 -3.19 3.45 -23.83
CA ILE A 168 -3.20 4.35 -22.66
C ILE A 168 -1.79 4.83 -22.33
N LEU A 169 -0.90 3.92 -21.95
CA LEU A 169 0.47 4.24 -21.52
C LEU A 169 1.54 3.82 -22.52
N GLY A 170 1.16 3.25 -23.65
CA GLY A 170 2.06 2.86 -24.72
C GLY A 170 1.36 2.23 -25.91
N GLU A 171 2.15 1.82 -26.92
CA GLU A 171 1.68 1.10 -28.11
C GLU A 171 2.68 -0.01 -28.48
N PRO A 172 2.23 -1.20 -28.88
CA PRO A 172 3.12 -2.34 -29.18
C PRO A 172 4.11 -2.10 -30.30
N ASP A 173 3.77 -1.27 -31.28
CA ASP A 173 4.66 -0.88 -32.39
C ASP A 173 5.72 0.18 -32.01
N LYS A 174 5.62 0.71 -30.77
CA LYS A 174 6.52 1.72 -30.20
C LYS A 174 7.05 1.30 -28.83
N ALA A 175 7.30 -0.01 -28.67
CA ALA A 175 7.69 -0.62 -27.40
C ALA A 175 9.20 -0.50 -27.07
N VAL A 176 9.97 0.24 -27.89
CA VAL A 176 11.40 0.39 -27.62
C VAL A 176 11.63 1.21 -26.36
N ILE A 177 12.32 0.61 -25.39
CA ILE A 177 12.79 1.27 -24.17
C ILE A 177 14.26 1.63 -24.37
N GLU A 178 14.57 2.92 -24.35
CA GLU A 178 15.95 3.42 -24.39
C GLU A 178 16.70 3.04 -23.12
N ASP A 179 18.04 3.01 -23.19
CA ASP A 179 18.88 2.81 -22.02
C ASP A 179 18.61 3.91 -20.97
N TYR A 180 18.43 3.50 -19.72
CA TYR A 180 18.26 4.39 -18.58
C TYR A 180 19.16 3.99 -17.42
N GLU A 181 19.44 4.94 -16.55
CA GLU A 181 20.29 4.72 -15.37
C GLU A 181 19.46 4.33 -14.15
N VAL A 182 19.97 3.36 -13.39
CA VAL A 182 19.45 2.98 -12.08
C VAL A 182 20.53 3.22 -11.04
N THR A 183 20.31 4.15 -10.14
CA THR A 183 21.24 4.53 -9.08
C THR A 183 20.77 3.96 -7.75
N SER A 184 21.71 3.40 -6.96
CA SER A 184 21.41 3.04 -5.57
C SER A 184 21.35 4.30 -4.71
N ILE A 185 20.32 4.38 -3.86
CA ILE A 185 20.11 5.44 -2.88
C ILE A 185 19.85 4.81 -1.50
N ASP A 186 19.86 5.61 -0.43
CA ASP A 186 19.66 5.11 0.94
C ASP A 186 18.32 4.37 1.14
N THR A 187 17.29 4.75 0.37
CA THR A 187 15.97 4.13 0.39
C THR A 187 15.76 3.08 -0.71
N GLY A 188 16.83 2.62 -1.37
CA GLY A 188 16.79 1.58 -2.38
C GLY A 188 17.35 2.01 -3.75
N ILE A 189 16.49 2.28 -4.73
CA ILE A 189 16.87 2.66 -6.09
C ILE A 189 16.18 3.94 -6.56
N TYR A 190 16.85 4.66 -7.44
CA TYR A 190 16.33 5.80 -8.19
C TYR A 190 16.57 5.58 -9.69
N MET A 191 15.55 5.78 -10.49
CA MET A 191 15.55 5.69 -11.94
C MET A 191 15.23 7.07 -12.50
N LYS A 192 16.07 7.60 -13.38
CA LYS A 192 15.96 8.97 -13.87
C LYS A 192 15.73 9.02 -15.37
N ASP A 193 14.88 9.96 -15.80
CA ASP A 193 14.64 10.35 -17.19
C ASP A 193 14.31 9.16 -18.11
N ILE A 194 13.49 8.23 -17.62
CA ILE A 194 13.04 7.09 -18.43
C ILE A 194 12.06 7.60 -19.48
N LYS A 195 12.37 7.34 -20.73
CA LYS A 195 11.60 7.80 -21.87
C LYS A 195 10.72 6.69 -22.41
N ILE A 196 9.41 6.97 -22.45
CA ILE A 196 8.40 6.03 -22.91
C ILE A 196 7.50 6.76 -23.90
N TRP A 197 7.27 6.17 -25.07
CA TRP A 197 6.29 6.71 -26.00
C TRP A 197 4.87 6.43 -25.49
N GLN A 198 4.00 7.42 -25.57
CA GLN A 198 2.59 7.32 -25.16
C GLN A 198 1.66 7.90 -26.22
N PRO A 199 0.43 7.37 -26.36
CA PRO A 199 -0.57 7.91 -27.30
C PRO A 199 -0.97 9.36 -27.00
N ASP A 200 -1.00 9.72 -25.71
CA ASP A 200 -1.37 11.05 -25.23
C ASP A 200 -0.60 11.43 -23.95
N PRO A 201 0.72 11.72 -24.05
CA PRO A 201 1.56 11.97 -22.86
C PRO A 201 1.21 13.26 -22.13
N ASP A 202 0.54 14.20 -22.77
CA ASP A 202 0.28 15.55 -22.27
C ASP A 202 -1.20 15.99 -22.28
N GLY A 203 -2.12 15.11 -22.66
CA GLY A 203 -3.55 15.38 -22.70
C GLY A 203 -3.99 16.18 -23.93
N THR A 204 -3.15 16.28 -24.98
CA THR A 204 -3.49 17.00 -26.22
C THR A 204 -4.07 16.10 -27.32
N GLY A 205 -4.16 14.79 -27.07
CA GLY A 205 -4.59 13.79 -28.06
C GLY A 205 -3.51 13.47 -29.10
N ARG A 206 -2.25 13.83 -28.85
CA ARG A 206 -1.13 13.58 -29.76
C ARG A 206 -0.08 12.68 -29.10
N GLY A 207 0.32 11.64 -29.83
CA GLY A 207 1.38 10.75 -29.39
C GLY A 207 2.72 11.47 -29.23
N GLY A 208 3.50 11.03 -28.24
CA GLY A 208 4.81 11.60 -27.96
C GLY A 208 5.56 10.85 -26.86
N VAL A 209 6.74 11.32 -26.53
CA VAL A 209 7.58 10.74 -25.49
C VAL A 209 7.24 11.39 -24.14
N ALA A 210 6.94 10.56 -23.14
CA ALA A 210 6.85 10.95 -21.75
C ALA A 210 8.17 10.62 -21.03
N ALA A 211 8.60 11.48 -20.11
CA ALA A 211 9.75 11.28 -19.26
C ALA A 211 9.31 11.03 -17.81
N TYR A 212 9.89 10.01 -17.18
CA TYR A 212 9.57 9.58 -15.84
C TYR A 212 10.81 9.45 -14.98
N ASP A 213 10.68 9.86 -13.72
CA ASP A 213 11.57 9.44 -12.65
C ASP A 213 10.81 8.47 -11.73
N TYR A 214 11.48 7.41 -11.25
CA TYR A 214 10.93 6.47 -10.26
C TYR A 214 11.90 6.33 -9.10
N TRP A 215 11.38 6.12 -7.90
CA TRP A 215 12.22 5.82 -6.74
C TRP A 215 11.49 4.96 -5.72
N THR A 216 12.26 4.15 -5.03
CA THR A 216 11.79 3.42 -3.85
C THR A 216 11.87 4.30 -2.61
N ILE A 217 10.94 4.11 -1.68
CA ILE A 217 10.91 4.81 -0.38
C ILE A 217 11.01 3.78 0.75
N ARG A 218 10.32 2.66 0.60
CA ARG A 218 10.30 1.49 1.49
C ARG A 218 10.16 0.23 0.64
N PRO A 219 10.39 -0.97 1.17
CA PRO A 219 10.22 -2.21 0.40
C PRO A 219 8.87 -2.33 -0.33
N LEU A 220 7.80 -1.86 0.31
CA LEU A 220 6.44 -1.89 -0.23
C LEU A 220 5.89 -0.49 -0.57
N THR A 221 6.78 0.48 -0.81
CA THR A 221 6.39 1.86 -1.13
C THR A 221 7.34 2.46 -2.15
N VAL A 222 6.78 2.89 -3.26
CA VAL A 222 7.50 3.48 -4.39
C VAL A 222 6.77 4.72 -4.89
N ALA A 223 7.47 5.57 -5.59
CA ALA A 223 6.88 6.74 -6.23
C ALA A 223 7.41 6.92 -7.65
N LEU A 224 6.62 7.61 -8.47
CA LEU A 224 7.05 8.11 -9.77
C LEU A 224 6.70 9.59 -9.92
N ARG A 225 7.47 10.27 -10.75
CA ARG A 225 7.19 11.62 -11.23
C ARG A 225 7.18 11.62 -12.75
N LYS A 226 6.11 12.19 -13.31
CA LYS A 226 6.03 12.54 -14.73
C LYS A 226 6.08 14.04 -14.84
N GLN A 227 7.07 14.58 -15.53
CA GLN A 227 7.22 16.01 -15.75
C GLN A 227 7.03 16.34 -17.24
N ARG A 228 6.22 17.33 -17.54
CA ARG A 228 5.99 17.86 -18.89
C ARG A 228 6.88 19.07 -19.14
N ALA A 229 7.17 19.34 -20.41
CA ALA A 229 8.01 20.46 -20.83
C ALA A 229 7.48 21.84 -20.41
N ASN A 230 6.17 21.98 -20.21
CA ASN A 230 5.50 23.21 -19.76
C ASN A 230 5.52 23.40 -18.23
N GLY A 231 6.23 22.56 -17.48
CA GLY A 231 6.30 22.62 -16.01
C GLY A 231 5.17 21.89 -15.27
N GLN A 232 4.21 21.32 -16.01
CA GLN A 232 3.18 20.46 -15.41
C GLN A 232 3.81 19.17 -14.87
N THR A 233 3.45 18.83 -13.65
CA THR A 233 4.02 17.68 -12.93
C THR A 233 2.90 16.83 -12.34
N MET A 234 3.02 15.51 -12.50
CA MET A 234 2.24 14.49 -11.82
C MET A 234 3.20 13.68 -10.96
N VAL A 235 2.82 13.41 -9.72
CA VAL A 235 3.53 12.48 -8.84
C VAL A 235 2.53 11.42 -8.36
N LEU A 236 2.92 10.15 -8.47
CA LEU A 236 2.19 9.02 -7.91
C LEU A 236 3.00 8.41 -6.78
N LEU A 237 2.33 8.13 -5.68
CA LEU A 237 2.85 7.32 -4.57
C LEU A 237 2.08 6.00 -4.56
N TYR A 238 2.78 4.88 -4.67
CA TYR A 238 2.20 3.54 -4.61
C TYR A 238 2.67 2.81 -3.37
N CYS A 239 1.72 2.45 -2.51
CA CYS A 239 1.97 1.63 -1.33
C CYS A 239 1.20 0.33 -1.43
N VAL A 240 1.80 -0.76 -0.95
CA VAL A 240 1.19 -2.08 -0.96
C VAL A 240 1.07 -2.61 0.45
N THR A 241 -0.15 -3.03 0.83
CA THR A 241 -0.43 -3.75 2.07
C THR A 241 -0.21 -5.25 1.84
N PRO A 242 0.77 -5.89 2.46
CA PRO A 242 0.96 -7.33 2.37
C PRO A 242 -0.08 -8.03 3.28
N VAL A 243 -1.12 -8.60 2.68
CA VAL A 243 -2.16 -9.37 3.39
C VAL A 243 -1.60 -10.69 3.87
N SER A 244 -0.95 -11.42 2.96
CA SER A 244 -0.18 -12.63 3.19
C SER A 244 1.09 -12.64 2.32
N GLU A 245 1.87 -13.71 2.32
CA GLU A 245 3.03 -13.83 1.41
C GLU A 245 2.65 -13.80 -0.07
N GLU A 246 1.41 -14.13 -0.42
CA GLU A 246 0.92 -14.28 -1.80
C GLU A 246 -0.36 -13.47 -2.08
N GLU A 247 -0.71 -12.54 -1.20
CA GLU A 247 -1.87 -11.66 -1.34
C GLU A 247 -1.53 -10.25 -0.88
N CYS A 248 -1.99 -9.26 -1.62
CA CYS A 248 -1.75 -7.86 -1.28
C CYS A 248 -2.94 -6.96 -1.66
N ILE A 249 -2.89 -5.72 -1.16
CA ILE A 249 -3.82 -4.64 -1.53
C ILE A 249 -2.99 -3.44 -1.97
N GLY A 250 -3.21 -2.97 -3.20
CA GLY A 250 -2.57 -1.79 -3.76
C GLY A 250 -3.31 -0.51 -3.43
N TRP A 251 -2.56 0.57 -3.12
CA TRP A 251 -3.04 1.91 -2.84
C TRP A 251 -2.23 2.91 -3.65
N MET A 252 -2.90 3.76 -4.43
CA MET A 252 -2.26 4.75 -5.27
C MET A 252 -2.76 6.15 -4.94
N TRP A 253 -1.86 7.01 -4.49
CA TRP A 253 -2.12 8.44 -4.35
C TRP A 253 -1.56 9.17 -5.56
N GLY A 254 -2.36 10.04 -6.14
CA GLY A 254 -1.93 10.91 -7.23
C GLY A 254 -2.00 12.38 -6.85
N THR A 255 -1.01 13.14 -7.30
CA THR A 255 -0.98 14.60 -7.18
C THR A 255 -0.62 15.23 -8.52
N LEU A 256 -1.31 16.31 -8.89
CA LEU A 256 -1.07 17.04 -10.13
C LEU A 256 -1.14 18.56 -9.88
N ASN A 257 -0.19 19.31 -10.42
CA ASN A 257 -0.26 20.78 -10.41
C ASN A 257 -1.02 21.36 -11.64
N TYR A 258 -1.85 20.54 -12.26
CA TYR A 258 -2.70 20.88 -13.41
C TYR A 258 -4.02 20.12 -13.38
N ALA A 259 -4.91 20.29 -14.37
CA ALA A 259 -6.20 19.59 -14.49
C ALA A 259 -7.13 19.80 -13.28
N HIS A 260 -7.11 21.01 -12.68
CA HIS A 260 -7.92 21.33 -11.50
C HIS A 260 -9.43 21.35 -11.78
N ASP A 261 -9.82 21.45 -13.05
CA ASP A 261 -11.20 21.45 -13.54
C ASP A 261 -11.78 20.04 -13.78
N ILE A 262 -10.92 19.00 -13.79
CA ILE A 262 -11.38 17.61 -14.01
C ILE A 262 -11.93 17.06 -12.68
N PRO A 263 -13.13 16.46 -12.65
CA PRO A 263 -13.66 15.81 -11.45
C PRO A 263 -12.71 14.72 -10.89
N GLU A 264 -12.62 14.60 -9.56
CA GLU A 264 -11.76 13.61 -8.90
C GLU A 264 -12.13 12.20 -9.33
N GLU A 265 -13.43 11.91 -9.46
CA GLU A 265 -13.95 10.59 -9.83
C GLU A 265 -13.44 10.13 -11.20
N VAL A 266 -13.22 11.06 -12.13
CA VAL A 266 -12.68 10.76 -13.47
C VAL A 266 -11.22 10.32 -13.34
N MET A 267 -10.44 10.97 -12.48
CA MET A 267 -9.04 10.64 -12.26
C MET A 267 -8.89 9.31 -11.53
N VAL A 268 -9.73 9.07 -10.51
CA VAL A 268 -9.78 7.80 -9.78
C VAL A 268 -10.15 6.68 -10.74
N ALA A 269 -11.20 6.84 -11.56
CA ALA A 269 -11.63 5.82 -12.51
C ALA A 269 -10.54 5.49 -13.54
N PHE A 270 -9.82 6.49 -14.04
CA PHE A 270 -8.68 6.28 -14.94
C PHE A 270 -7.54 5.51 -14.26
N GLN A 271 -7.20 5.89 -13.03
CA GLN A 271 -6.14 5.20 -12.28
C GLN A 271 -6.54 3.76 -11.92
N ASP A 272 -7.81 3.55 -11.53
CA ASP A 272 -8.36 2.22 -11.26
C ASP A 272 -8.31 1.33 -12.52
N GLU A 273 -8.64 1.86 -13.70
CA GLU A 273 -8.54 1.15 -14.97
C GLU A 273 -7.11 0.66 -15.23
N VAL A 274 -6.12 1.54 -15.08
CA VAL A 274 -4.69 1.21 -15.29
C VAL A 274 -4.25 0.10 -14.31
N ILE A 275 -4.56 0.23 -13.02
CA ILE A 275 -4.16 -0.77 -12.02
C ILE A 275 -4.84 -2.12 -12.28
N LEU A 276 -6.12 -2.12 -12.66
CA LEU A 276 -6.86 -3.36 -12.89
C LEU A 276 -6.37 -4.13 -14.13
N GLN A 277 -5.77 -3.45 -15.12
CA GLN A 277 -5.13 -4.11 -16.26
C GLN A 277 -3.91 -4.94 -15.85
N ASP A 278 -3.22 -4.60 -14.75
CA ASP A 278 -2.08 -5.35 -14.24
C ASP A 278 -2.48 -6.63 -13.49
N VAL A 279 -3.69 -6.67 -12.89
CA VAL A 279 -4.09 -7.71 -11.94
C VAL A 279 -4.00 -9.11 -12.54
N ASP A 280 -4.50 -9.32 -13.76
CA ASP A 280 -4.49 -10.64 -14.41
C ASP A 280 -3.05 -11.16 -14.61
N ASN A 281 -2.13 -10.28 -15.00
CA ASN A 281 -0.72 -10.62 -15.15
C ASN A 281 -0.08 -10.92 -13.80
N LEU A 282 -0.30 -10.06 -12.80
CA LEU A 282 0.23 -10.24 -11.45
C LEU A 282 -0.26 -11.55 -10.82
N GLU A 283 -1.54 -11.88 -10.95
CA GLU A 283 -2.11 -13.12 -10.42
C GLU A 283 -1.66 -14.37 -11.17
N SER A 284 -1.21 -14.25 -12.42
CA SER A 284 -0.70 -15.35 -13.24
C SER A 284 0.74 -15.74 -12.93
N HIS A 285 1.50 -14.94 -12.19
CA HIS A 285 2.89 -15.27 -11.84
C HIS A 285 2.98 -16.61 -11.11
N ASN A 286 3.97 -17.40 -11.51
CA ASN A 286 4.33 -18.64 -10.84
C ASN A 286 5.87 -18.75 -10.75
N PRO A 287 6.47 -18.55 -9.57
CA PRO A 287 5.81 -18.39 -8.26
C PRO A 287 5.18 -16.99 -8.06
N LYS A 288 4.16 -16.90 -7.20
CA LYS A 288 3.51 -15.65 -6.80
C LYS A 288 4.40 -14.77 -5.93
N ARG A 289 5.30 -15.38 -5.14
CA ARG A 289 6.32 -14.70 -4.37
C ARG A 289 7.47 -14.26 -5.28
N LEU A 290 8.12 -13.15 -4.94
CA LEU A 290 9.21 -12.58 -5.73
C LEU A 290 10.51 -13.38 -5.54
N PRO A 291 11.09 -14.02 -6.58
CA PRO A 291 12.43 -14.61 -6.48
C PRO A 291 13.50 -13.53 -6.34
N LEU A 292 14.34 -13.64 -5.31
CA LEU A 292 15.49 -12.75 -5.10
C LEU A 292 16.79 -13.30 -5.71
N ASP A 293 16.80 -14.59 -6.09
CA ASP A 293 17.85 -15.13 -6.92
C ASP A 293 17.70 -14.61 -8.36
N LEU A 294 18.69 -13.85 -8.82
CA LEU A 294 18.67 -13.24 -10.15
C LEU A 294 18.81 -14.25 -11.30
N GLN A 295 19.10 -15.53 -10.99
CA GLN A 295 19.16 -16.59 -11.99
C GLN A 295 17.84 -17.37 -12.10
N ALA A 296 16.88 -17.10 -11.23
CA ALA A 296 15.59 -17.78 -11.24
C ALA A 296 14.72 -17.42 -12.46
N GLU A 297 14.94 -16.25 -13.05
CA GLU A 297 14.20 -15.74 -14.20
C GLU A 297 15.17 -15.13 -15.23
N PHE A 298 14.77 -15.11 -16.50
CA PHE A 298 15.52 -14.43 -17.56
C PHE A 298 15.27 -12.92 -17.51
N HIS A 299 16.32 -12.11 -17.62
CA HIS A 299 16.25 -10.65 -17.56
C HIS A 299 16.61 -9.98 -18.87
N LEU A 300 15.86 -8.95 -19.21
CA LEU A 300 16.09 -8.06 -20.35
C LEU A 300 16.98 -6.87 -19.94
N PRO A 301 17.60 -6.16 -20.90
CA PRO A 301 18.29 -4.90 -20.61
C PRO A 301 17.40 -3.84 -19.95
N SER A 302 16.09 -3.87 -20.20
CA SER A 302 15.09 -2.99 -19.57
C SER A 302 14.80 -3.31 -18.10
N ASP A 303 15.19 -4.50 -17.58
CA ASP A 303 14.84 -4.95 -16.21
C ASP A 303 15.81 -4.44 -15.14
N ARG A 304 16.59 -3.40 -15.44
CA ARG A 304 17.60 -2.84 -14.50
C ARG A 304 16.99 -2.43 -13.17
N ALA A 305 15.76 -1.91 -13.19
CA ALA A 305 15.04 -1.53 -11.99
C ALA A 305 14.68 -2.75 -11.15
N SER A 306 14.07 -3.79 -11.76
CA SER A 306 13.75 -5.05 -11.09
C SER A 306 14.99 -5.68 -10.47
N LEU A 307 16.11 -5.74 -11.20
CA LEU A 307 17.38 -6.25 -10.70
C LEU A 307 17.90 -5.44 -9.51
N GLY A 308 17.82 -4.10 -9.59
CA GLY A 308 18.23 -3.19 -8.52
C GLY A 308 17.35 -3.39 -7.27
N TYR A 309 16.04 -3.49 -7.45
CA TYR A 309 15.06 -3.70 -6.38
C TYR A 309 15.28 -5.05 -5.68
N ARG A 310 15.42 -6.17 -6.42
CA ARG A 310 15.69 -7.49 -5.86
C ARG A 310 16.99 -7.53 -5.05
N LYS A 311 18.08 -6.91 -5.57
CA LYS A 311 19.36 -6.78 -4.86
C LYS A 311 19.20 -6.01 -3.55
N TRP A 312 18.46 -4.89 -3.58
CA TRP A 312 18.19 -4.09 -2.40
C TRP A 312 17.38 -4.85 -1.35
N LEU A 313 16.30 -5.54 -1.74
CA LEU A 313 15.52 -6.39 -0.83
C LEU A 313 16.38 -7.47 -0.17
N LYS A 314 17.29 -8.10 -0.94
CA LYS A 314 18.22 -9.10 -0.41
C LYS A 314 19.20 -8.49 0.60
N GLN A 315 19.71 -7.28 0.35
CA GLN A 315 20.57 -6.55 1.29
C GLN A 315 19.84 -6.20 2.60
N LEU A 316 18.54 -5.91 2.54
CA LEU A 316 17.69 -5.66 3.69
C LEU A 316 17.30 -6.94 4.45
N GLY A 317 17.61 -8.12 3.90
CA GLY A 317 17.22 -9.41 4.48
C GLY A 317 15.72 -9.68 4.40
N VAL A 318 15.02 -9.14 3.41
CA VAL A 318 13.59 -9.39 3.20
C VAL A 318 13.38 -10.82 2.73
N THR A 319 12.50 -11.54 3.41
CA THR A 319 12.13 -12.93 3.10
C THR A 319 10.63 -13.12 2.93
N TYR A 320 9.81 -12.35 3.63
CA TYR A 320 8.35 -12.43 3.56
C TYR A 320 7.85 -11.93 2.19
N GLY A 321 7.08 -12.76 1.51
CA GLY A 321 6.62 -12.49 0.14
C GLY A 321 7.70 -12.65 -0.93
N ALA A 322 8.89 -13.15 -0.55
CA ALA A 322 10.01 -13.43 -1.43
C ALA A 322 10.41 -14.91 -1.42
N ILE A 323 11.23 -15.31 -2.40
CA ILE A 323 11.97 -16.56 -2.45
C ILE A 323 13.46 -16.17 -2.47
N PRO A 324 14.22 -16.48 -1.40
CA PRO A 324 15.62 -16.08 -1.24
C PRO A 324 16.57 -16.60 -2.33
#